data_21d764a16dcf56d8b43f756159f058bc
#
_entry.id   21d764a16dcf56d8b43f756159f058bc
#
_cell.length_a   1.000
_cell.length_b   1.000
_cell.length_c   1.000
_cell.angle_alpha   90.00
_cell.angle_beta   90.00
_cell.angle_gamma   90.00
#
_symmetry.space_group_name_H-M   'P 1'
#
loop_
_entity.id
_entity.type
_entity.pdbx_description
1 polymer ?
#
loop_
_entity_poly.entity_id
_entity_poly.type
_entity_poly.pdbx_seq_one_letter_code
_entity_poly.pdbx_strand_id
1 'polypeptide(L)'
;MAKDYEQGGSIDILIKTSNAIVVIENKINASDQPKQLYRYANWAKCEAQKCKVSFVFYLTPDGRLPTSESICGAKGEVDVRCISYDFIGKWLEQCLNNCDTGTRVHMFITQYLELFMI
;
A
#
# COMPACT_ATOMS: atom_id res chain seq x y z
N MET A 1 18.88 -1.95 0.34
CA MET A 1 17.60 -2.66 0.44
C MET A 1 17.42 -3.16 1.85
N ALA A 2 16.23 -3.07 2.37
CA ALA A 2 15.98 -3.49 3.75
C ALA A 2 16.14 -5.00 3.92
N LYS A 3 16.64 -5.41 5.08
CA LYS A 3 16.80 -6.83 5.39
C LYS A 3 15.48 -7.59 5.37
N ASP A 4 14.39 -6.92 5.74
CA ASP A 4 13.07 -7.55 5.75
C ASP A 4 12.62 -7.97 4.37
N TYR A 5 13.08 -7.29 3.38
CA TYR A 5 12.88 -7.62 1.98
C TYR A 5 13.47 -8.98 1.66
N GLU A 6 14.66 -9.23 2.21
CA GLU A 6 15.38 -10.49 1.98
C GLU A 6 14.84 -11.61 2.84
N GLN A 7 14.21 -11.28 3.95
CA GLN A 7 13.79 -12.23 4.97
C GLN A 7 12.37 -12.74 4.82
N GLY A 8 11.80 -12.63 3.68
CA GLY A 8 10.54 -13.31 3.50
C GLY A 8 9.41 -12.45 3.02
N GLY A 9 9.72 -11.46 2.31
CA GLY A 9 8.64 -10.74 1.73
C GLY A 9 9.11 -9.77 0.68
N SER A 10 8.24 -9.50 -0.23
CA SER A 10 8.42 -8.40 -1.17
C SER A 10 7.26 -7.46 -1.02
N ILE A 11 7.56 -6.18 -1.03
CA ILE A 11 6.54 -5.15 -1.01
C ILE A 11 5.86 -5.13 -2.37
N ASP A 12 4.53 -5.19 -2.38
CA ASP A 12 3.77 -5.22 -3.63
C ASP A 12 3.91 -3.91 -4.40
N ILE A 13 3.67 -2.80 -3.73
CA ILE A 13 3.78 -1.49 -4.35
C ILE A 13 4.53 -0.57 -3.40
N LEU A 14 5.56 0.07 -3.92
CA LEU A 14 6.35 1.05 -3.18
C LEU A 14 6.38 2.36 -3.95
N ILE A 15 5.97 3.42 -3.29
CA ILE A 15 5.99 4.77 -3.86
C ILE A 15 6.93 5.63 -3.02
N LYS A 16 7.96 6.17 -3.67
CA LYS A 16 8.90 7.08 -3.03
C LYS A 16 8.75 8.45 -3.67
N THR A 17 8.56 9.45 -2.84
CA THR A 17 8.58 10.85 -3.26
C THR A 17 9.63 11.59 -2.45
N SER A 18 9.80 12.87 -2.72
CA SER A 18 10.71 13.71 -1.94
C SER A 18 10.25 13.83 -0.47
N ASN A 19 8.96 13.62 -0.20
CA ASN A 19 8.35 13.87 1.11
C ASN A 19 7.81 12.62 1.79
N ALA A 20 7.66 11.50 1.07
CA ALA A 20 6.95 10.35 1.63
C ALA A 20 7.48 9.03 1.09
N ILE A 21 7.35 8.01 1.92
CA ILE A 21 7.51 6.60 1.55
C ILE A 21 6.15 5.96 1.77
N VAL A 22 5.58 5.36 0.73
CA VAL A 22 4.28 4.72 0.80
C VAL A 22 4.42 3.26 0.41
N VAL A 23 4.03 2.38 1.31
CA VAL A 23 4.00 0.93 1.09
C VAL A 23 2.56 0.50 0.96
N ILE A 24 2.23 -0.25 -0.08
CA ILE A 24 0.90 -0.81 -0.26
C ILE A 24 1.02 -2.32 -0.35
N GLU A 25 0.37 -3.01 0.57
CA GLU A 25 0.27 -4.47 0.57
C GLU A 25 -1.13 -4.84 0.11
N ASN A 26 -1.20 -5.58 -1.00
CA ASN A 26 -2.46 -5.98 -1.61
C ASN A 26 -2.76 -7.44 -1.28
N LYS A 27 -3.86 -7.69 -0.56
CA LYS A 27 -4.29 -9.04 -0.17
C LYS A 27 -5.66 -9.33 -0.73
N ILE A 28 -5.72 -10.22 -1.71
CA ILE A 28 -6.98 -10.64 -2.30
C ILE A 28 -7.52 -11.87 -1.57
N ASN A 29 -6.82 -12.98 -1.63
CA ASN A 29 -7.22 -14.25 -1.02
C ASN A 29 -6.17 -14.85 -0.11
N ALA A 30 -5.00 -14.24 -0.03
CA ALA A 30 -3.91 -14.77 0.77
C ALA A 30 -4.11 -14.45 2.24
N SER A 31 -3.62 -15.34 3.10
CA SER A 31 -3.58 -15.09 4.54
C SER A 31 -2.48 -14.12 4.88
N ASP A 32 -2.66 -13.37 5.96
CA ASP A 32 -1.61 -12.52 6.48
C ASP A 32 -0.49 -13.36 7.05
N GLN A 33 0.74 -12.91 6.82
CA GLN A 33 1.91 -13.56 7.39
C GLN A 33 2.31 -12.88 8.70
N PRO A 34 2.83 -13.64 9.67
CA PRO A 34 3.29 -13.06 10.92
C PRO A 34 4.33 -11.98 10.68
N LYS A 35 4.14 -10.84 11.33
CA LYS A 35 5.06 -9.69 11.29
C LYS A 35 5.28 -9.08 9.91
N GLN A 36 4.49 -9.42 8.91
CA GLN A 36 4.69 -8.92 7.56
C GLN A 36 4.55 -7.39 7.51
N LEU A 37 3.42 -6.87 7.95
CA LEU A 37 3.18 -5.43 7.94
C LEU A 37 4.06 -4.71 8.98
N TYR A 38 4.35 -5.36 10.09
CA TYR A 38 5.30 -4.84 11.07
C TYR A 38 6.66 -4.56 10.43
N ARG A 39 7.19 -5.53 9.69
CA ARG A 39 8.48 -5.37 9.01
C ARG A 39 8.43 -4.25 7.98
N TYR A 40 7.36 -4.19 7.19
CA TYR A 40 7.23 -3.16 6.16
C TYR A 40 7.14 -1.76 6.75
N ALA A 41 6.39 -1.61 7.84
CA ALA A 41 6.26 -0.31 8.49
C ALA A 41 7.59 0.17 9.07
N ASN A 42 8.34 -0.73 9.71
CA ASN A 42 9.65 -0.38 10.25
C ASN A 42 10.66 -0.06 9.16
N TRP A 43 10.64 -0.83 8.07
CA TRP A 43 11.49 -0.54 6.92
C TRP A 43 11.17 0.84 6.34
N ALA A 44 9.88 1.14 6.17
CA ALA A 44 9.45 2.42 5.61
C ALA A 44 9.88 3.60 6.49
N LYS A 45 9.79 3.45 7.81
CA LYS A 45 10.25 4.48 8.73
C LYS A 45 11.76 4.71 8.60
N CYS A 46 12.54 3.64 8.47
CA CYS A 46 13.98 3.75 8.29
C CYS A 46 14.32 4.44 6.99
N GLU A 47 13.63 4.09 5.91
CA GLU A 47 13.85 4.73 4.61
C GLU A 47 13.44 6.19 4.61
N ALA A 48 12.35 6.52 5.31
CA ALA A 48 11.85 7.89 5.37
C ALA A 48 12.78 8.81 6.16
N GLN A 49 13.45 8.28 7.16
CA GLN A 49 14.32 9.04 8.05
C GLN A 49 13.56 10.23 8.69
N LYS A 50 14.27 11.33 8.92
CA LYS A 50 13.69 12.49 9.62
C LYS A 50 12.94 13.46 8.71
N CYS A 51 13.19 13.37 7.41
CA CYS A 51 12.73 14.38 6.45
C CYS A 51 11.47 13.99 5.70
N LYS A 52 11.02 12.74 5.86
CA LYS A 52 9.87 12.21 5.12
C LYS A 52 8.89 11.57 6.07
N VAL A 53 7.66 11.45 5.63
CA VAL A 53 6.65 10.65 6.32
C VAL A 53 6.56 9.27 5.68
N SER A 54 6.12 8.28 6.45
CA SER A 54 5.92 6.93 5.95
C SER A 54 4.49 6.48 6.20
N PHE A 55 3.94 5.75 5.25
CA PHE A 55 2.59 5.18 5.35
C PHE A 55 2.62 3.73 4.90
N VAL A 56 1.84 2.89 5.57
CA VAL A 56 1.57 1.53 5.13
C VAL A 56 0.07 1.39 4.92
N PHE A 57 -0.31 1.05 3.70
CA PHE A 57 -1.70 0.78 3.36
C PHE A 57 -1.90 -0.71 3.16
N TYR A 58 -2.96 -1.23 3.76
CA TYR A 58 -3.37 -2.62 3.62
C TYR A 58 -4.61 -2.63 2.74
N LEU A 59 -4.45 -3.06 1.51
CA LEU A 59 -5.50 -3.00 0.48
C LEU A 59 -6.11 -4.38 0.30
N THR A 60 -7.41 -4.45 0.55
CA THR A 60 -8.18 -5.68 0.38
C THR A 60 -9.50 -5.37 -0.35
N PRO A 61 -10.19 -6.39 -0.88
CA PRO A 61 -11.46 -6.13 -1.56
C PRO A 61 -12.49 -5.41 -0.72
N ASP A 62 -12.58 -5.74 0.56
CA ASP A 62 -13.60 -5.20 1.47
C ASP A 62 -13.07 -4.25 2.53
N GLY A 63 -11.76 -3.99 2.55
CA GLY A 63 -11.16 -3.11 3.53
C GLY A 63 -10.98 -3.71 4.91
N ARG A 64 -10.93 -5.04 5.01
CA ARG A 64 -10.78 -5.72 6.30
C ARG A 64 -9.51 -5.33 7.02
N LEU A 65 -9.52 -5.53 8.33
CA LEU A 65 -8.33 -5.33 9.16
C LEU A 65 -7.34 -6.47 8.97
N PRO A 66 -6.04 -6.19 9.05
CA PRO A 66 -5.04 -7.24 9.08
C PRO A 66 -5.09 -7.99 10.40
N THR A 67 -4.50 -9.18 10.44
CA THR A 67 -4.40 -9.92 11.70
C THR A 67 -3.44 -9.20 12.64
N SER A 68 -3.66 -9.36 13.93
CA SER A 68 -2.77 -8.76 14.93
C SER A 68 -1.33 -9.28 14.81
N GLU A 69 -1.16 -10.53 14.40
CA GLU A 69 0.16 -11.11 14.20
C GLU A 69 0.95 -10.41 13.09
N SER A 70 0.26 -9.89 12.08
CA SER A 70 0.91 -9.20 10.97
C SER A 70 1.45 -7.83 11.36
N ILE A 71 0.79 -7.15 12.29
CA ILE A 71 1.12 -5.76 12.65
C ILE A 71 1.90 -5.64 13.95
N CYS A 72 2.07 -6.71 14.71
CA CYS A 72 2.75 -6.67 16.02
C CYS A 72 4.15 -7.25 15.95
N GLY A 73 5.05 -6.66 16.71
CA GLY A 73 6.42 -7.12 16.85
C GLY A 73 7.04 -6.65 18.17
N ALA A 74 8.36 -6.73 18.27
CA ALA A 74 9.08 -6.43 19.49
C ALA A 74 8.85 -5.00 20.00
N LYS A 75 8.59 -4.07 19.09
CA LYS A 75 8.34 -2.66 19.43
C LYS A 75 6.87 -2.32 19.58
N GLY A 76 6.01 -3.32 19.57
CA GLY A 76 4.57 -3.14 19.67
C GLY A 76 3.87 -3.20 18.32
N GLU A 77 2.71 -2.60 18.24
CA GLU A 77 1.87 -2.60 17.07
C GLU A 77 2.21 -1.43 16.16
N VAL A 78 2.25 -1.66 14.85
CA VAL A 78 2.49 -0.59 13.87
C VAL A 78 1.16 -0.04 13.36
N ASP A 79 1.21 1.19 12.89
CA ASP A 79 0.05 1.86 12.31
C ASP A 79 -0.08 1.49 10.83
N VAL A 80 -1.23 0.95 10.47
CA VAL A 80 -1.54 0.53 9.12
C VAL A 80 -2.92 1.07 8.76
N ARG A 81 -3.04 1.62 7.56
CA ARG A 81 -4.31 2.13 7.05
C ARG A 81 -4.95 1.11 6.14
N CYS A 82 -6.18 0.72 6.47
CA CYS A 82 -6.92 -0.28 5.71
C CYS A 82 -7.77 0.42 4.66
N ILE A 83 -7.63 0.00 3.40
CA ILE A 83 -8.40 0.57 2.30
C ILE A 83 -9.01 -0.56 1.49
N SER A 84 -10.19 -0.29 0.93
CA SER A 84 -10.90 -1.24 0.08
C SER A 84 -10.66 -0.96 -1.40
N TYR A 85 -10.99 -1.92 -2.24
CA TYR A 85 -10.97 -1.72 -3.69
C TYR A 85 -11.95 -0.64 -4.11
N ASP A 86 -13.10 -0.55 -3.44
CA ASP A 86 -14.06 0.51 -3.72
C ASP A 86 -13.47 1.89 -3.46
N PHE A 87 -12.77 2.04 -2.36
CA PHE A 87 -12.09 3.30 -2.04
C PHE A 87 -11.05 3.65 -3.11
N ILE A 88 -10.23 2.68 -3.52
CA ILE A 88 -9.22 2.90 -4.56
C ILE A 88 -9.88 3.27 -5.89
N GLY A 89 -10.97 2.59 -6.24
CA GLY A 89 -11.70 2.91 -7.46
C GLY A 89 -12.20 4.34 -7.49
N LYS A 90 -12.80 4.79 -6.40
CA LYS A 90 -13.28 6.17 -6.27
C LYS A 90 -12.15 7.20 -6.34
N TRP A 91 -11.03 6.88 -5.69
CA TRP A 91 -9.86 7.75 -5.76
C TRP A 91 -9.30 7.84 -7.17
N LEU A 92 -9.22 6.72 -7.89
CA LEU A 92 -8.76 6.70 -9.27
C LEU A 92 -9.70 7.48 -10.20
N GLU A 93 -11.01 7.40 -9.97
CA GLU A 93 -11.97 8.22 -10.71
C GLU A 93 -11.69 9.72 -10.54
N GLN A 94 -11.38 10.13 -9.33
CA GLN A 94 -10.98 11.52 -9.07
C GLN A 94 -9.68 11.88 -9.79
N CYS A 95 -8.74 10.96 -9.85
CA CYS A 95 -7.49 11.17 -10.57
C CYS A 95 -7.74 11.38 -12.07
N LEU A 96 -8.71 10.66 -12.65
CA LEU A 96 -9.07 10.86 -14.05
C LEU A 96 -9.51 12.29 -14.33
N ASN A 97 -10.25 12.89 -13.41
CA ASN A 97 -10.73 14.26 -13.58
C ASN A 97 -9.59 15.29 -13.60
N ASN A 98 -8.42 14.90 -13.09
CA ASN A 98 -7.24 15.76 -13.03
C ASN A 98 -6.18 15.38 -14.06
N CYS A 99 -6.46 14.39 -14.91
CA CYS A 99 -5.54 13.97 -15.96
C CYS A 99 -6.03 14.48 -17.30
N ASP A 100 -5.09 14.90 -18.15
CA ASP A 100 -5.43 15.29 -19.50
C ASP A 100 -5.88 14.07 -20.30
N THR A 101 -6.99 14.19 -21.00
CA THR A 101 -7.52 13.15 -21.88
C THR A 101 -6.50 12.82 -22.96
N GLY A 102 -6.29 11.54 -23.23
CA GLY A 102 -5.36 11.09 -24.25
C GLY A 102 -3.94 10.84 -23.74
N THR A 103 -3.65 11.17 -22.49
CA THR A 103 -2.35 10.82 -21.90
C THR A 103 -2.30 9.34 -21.54
N ARG A 104 -1.07 8.82 -21.40
CA ARG A 104 -0.89 7.43 -20.96
C ARG A 104 -1.48 7.17 -19.59
N VAL A 105 -1.30 8.12 -18.67
CA VAL A 105 -1.82 7.98 -17.31
C VAL A 105 -3.34 7.85 -17.34
N HIS A 106 -4.00 8.71 -18.09
CA HIS A 106 -5.45 8.66 -18.25
C HIS A 106 -5.89 7.30 -18.81
N MET A 107 -5.20 6.82 -19.83
CA MET A 107 -5.51 5.53 -20.46
C MET A 107 -5.35 4.37 -19.47
N PHE A 108 -4.26 4.33 -18.72
CA PHE A 108 -4.01 3.27 -17.74
C PHE A 108 -5.04 3.26 -16.62
N ILE A 109 -5.38 4.43 -16.10
CA ILE A 109 -6.40 4.51 -15.05
C ILE A 109 -7.75 4.05 -15.58
N THR A 110 -8.13 4.47 -16.78
CA THR A 110 -9.38 4.05 -17.40
C THR A 110 -9.45 2.53 -17.56
N GLN A 111 -8.38 1.92 -18.08
CA GLN A 111 -8.32 0.47 -18.23
C GLN A 111 -8.37 -0.26 -16.90
N TYR A 112 -7.68 0.25 -15.91
CA TYR A 112 -7.68 -0.33 -14.57
C TYR A 112 -9.09 -0.32 -13.98
N LEU A 113 -9.79 0.80 -14.07
CA LEU A 113 -11.15 0.93 -13.57
C LEU A 113 -12.11 -0.01 -14.27
N GLU A 114 -11.96 -0.19 -15.57
CA GLU A 114 -12.79 -1.12 -16.34
C GLU A 114 -12.61 -2.57 -15.87
N LEU A 115 -11.39 -2.93 -15.45
CA LEU A 115 -11.12 -4.28 -14.95
C LEU A 115 -11.67 -4.52 -13.55
N PHE A 116 -11.62 -3.52 -12.69
CA PHE A 116 -11.93 -3.70 -11.27
C PHE A 116 -13.34 -3.29 -10.88
N MET A 117 -13.97 -2.41 -11.64
CA MET A 117 -15.24 -1.82 -11.25
C MET A 117 -16.40 -2.36 -12.07
N ILE A 118 -16.20 -3.47 -12.74
CA ILE A 118 -17.26 -4.14 -13.48
C ILE A 118 -18.19 -4.87 -12.54
#